data_82f2272bb9051b424bf2a6cadf3dbc2d
#
_entry.id   82f2272bb9051b424bf2a6cadf3dbc2d
#
_cell.length_a   1.000
_cell.length_b   1.000
_cell.length_c   1.000
_cell.angle_alpha   90.00
_cell.angle_beta   90.00
_cell.angle_gamma   90.00
#
_symmetry.space_group_name_H-M   'P 1'
#
loop_
_entity.id
_entity.type
_entity.pdbx_description
1 polymer ?
#
loop_
_entity_poly.entity_id
_entity_poly.type
_entity_poly.pdbx_seq_one_letter_code
_entity_poly.pdbx_strand_id
1 'polypeptide(L)'
;RENTDVSEAYAQLRNYMQEIPSLFIYNAFCVMSDQGMTKAGTITAGEDRFMQWKTVDGSYEDTHSANFDVLFAGMFEKTRFVELLRNFICYSKDGKQRVKILSAYHQFYAVRKAVLSTVKAAETDGRGGVFWHTQGSGKSLSMVFFAKQLQQAMSSPTIVVLTDRNDLDGQLYRQFACCRDFLRQTPVQAES
;
A
#
# COMPACT_ATOMS: atom_id res chain seq x y z
N ARG A 1 -9.32 3.71 -25.18
CA ARG A 1 -9.12 3.76 -26.66
C ARG A 1 -8.13 2.69 -27.03
N GLU A 2 -8.46 1.82 -27.94
CA GLU A 2 -7.51 0.85 -28.52
C GLU A 2 -6.33 1.63 -29.13
N ASN A 3 -5.10 1.16 -28.88
CA ASN A 3 -3.84 1.76 -29.36
C ASN A 3 -3.43 3.13 -28.78
N THR A 4 -3.91 3.50 -27.60
CA THR A 4 -3.49 4.72 -26.91
C THR A 4 -2.65 4.33 -25.69
N ASP A 5 -1.46 4.93 -25.52
CA ASP A 5 -0.58 4.63 -24.40
C ASP A 5 -1.26 5.00 -23.06
N VAL A 6 -1.10 4.16 -22.04
CA VAL A 6 -1.60 4.41 -20.68
C VAL A 6 -1.10 5.75 -20.12
N SER A 7 0.05 6.25 -20.56
CA SER A 7 0.59 7.57 -20.20
C SER A 7 -0.32 8.72 -20.63
N GLU A 8 -1.03 8.61 -21.75
CA GLU A 8 -2.02 9.62 -22.16
C GLU A 8 -3.21 9.65 -21.21
N ALA A 9 -3.62 8.51 -20.68
CA ALA A 9 -4.68 8.44 -19.67
C ALA A 9 -4.27 9.17 -18.37
N TYR A 10 -2.99 9.11 -17.98
CA TYR A 10 -2.48 9.87 -16.84
C TYR A 10 -2.57 11.38 -17.10
N ALA A 11 -2.12 11.85 -18.26
CA ALA A 11 -2.20 13.26 -18.62
C ALA A 11 -3.65 13.76 -18.61
N GLN A 12 -4.59 12.98 -19.16
CA GLN A 12 -6.02 13.31 -19.15
C GLN A 12 -6.58 13.35 -17.72
N LEU A 13 -6.20 12.41 -16.87
CA LEU A 13 -6.57 12.40 -15.45
C LEU A 13 -6.11 13.67 -14.74
N ARG A 14 -4.87 14.11 -14.99
CA ARG A 14 -4.32 15.36 -14.43
C ARG A 14 -5.09 16.60 -14.89
N ASN A 15 -5.50 16.65 -16.16
CA ASN A 15 -6.34 17.73 -16.68
C ASN A 15 -7.70 17.75 -15.97
N TYR A 16 -8.38 16.62 -15.81
CA TYR A 16 -9.64 16.56 -15.08
C TYR A 16 -9.51 17.00 -13.62
N MET A 17 -8.39 16.71 -12.95
CA MET A 17 -8.14 17.18 -11.59
C MET A 17 -8.03 18.71 -11.51
N GLN A 18 -7.58 19.37 -12.58
CA GLN A 18 -7.50 20.84 -12.67
C GLN A 18 -8.83 21.47 -13.07
N GLU A 19 -9.52 20.90 -14.06
CA GLU A 19 -10.75 21.44 -14.61
C GLU A 19 -11.98 21.16 -13.74
N ILE A 20 -12.04 19.96 -13.13
CA ILE A 20 -13.19 19.51 -12.34
C ILE A 20 -12.72 18.92 -10.99
N PRO A 21 -12.12 19.74 -10.11
CA PRO A 21 -11.57 19.24 -8.85
C PRO A 21 -12.63 18.58 -7.93
N SER A 22 -13.88 19.01 -8.04
CA SER A 22 -14.99 18.45 -7.27
C SER A 22 -15.24 16.96 -7.53
N LEU A 23 -14.90 16.46 -8.70
CA LEU A 23 -15.00 15.04 -9.06
C LEU A 23 -14.12 14.16 -8.16
N PHE A 24 -13.04 14.71 -7.62
CA PHE A 24 -12.03 13.96 -6.87
C PHE A 24 -12.13 14.09 -5.35
N ILE A 25 -13.10 14.85 -4.82
CA ILE A 25 -13.23 15.06 -3.37
C ILE A 25 -13.37 13.74 -2.60
N TYR A 26 -14.19 12.82 -3.12
CA TYR A 26 -14.44 11.51 -2.50
C TYR A 26 -13.69 10.38 -3.19
N ASN A 27 -12.73 10.69 -4.06
CA ASN A 27 -11.98 9.69 -4.79
C ASN A 27 -11.08 8.88 -3.86
N ALA A 28 -11.19 7.55 -3.88
CA ALA A 28 -10.30 6.67 -3.15
C ALA A 28 -8.96 6.49 -3.88
N PHE A 29 -9.02 6.07 -5.14
CA PHE A 29 -7.92 5.94 -6.08
C PHE A 29 -8.47 5.99 -7.52
N CYS A 30 -7.58 6.11 -8.49
CA CYS A 30 -7.89 6.17 -9.90
C CYS A 30 -7.37 4.91 -10.60
N VAL A 31 -8.03 4.51 -11.68
CA VAL A 31 -7.60 3.41 -12.54
C VAL A 31 -7.41 3.95 -13.96
N MET A 32 -6.33 3.56 -14.60
CA MET A 32 -6.00 3.84 -15.98
C MET A 32 -5.87 2.51 -16.73
N SER A 33 -6.46 2.40 -17.90
CA SER A 33 -6.42 1.16 -18.70
C SER A 33 -6.50 1.45 -20.19
N ASP A 34 -5.74 0.67 -20.96
CA ASP A 34 -5.85 0.53 -22.41
C ASP A 34 -6.36 -0.88 -22.80
N GLN A 35 -6.95 -1.61 -21.85
CA GLN A 35 -7.36 -3.02 -21.87
C GLN A 35 -6.19 -4.00 -21.65
N GLY A 36 -5.06 -3.83 -22.33
CA GLY A 36 -3.89 -4.67 -22.19
C GLY A 36 -3.10 -4.39 -20.92
N MET A 37 -2.90 -3.10 -20.61
CA MET A 37 -2.22 -2.64 -19.40
C MET A 37 -3.19 -1.86 -18.52
N THR A 38 -3.27 -2.23 -17.25
CA THR A 38 -4.14 -1.55 -16.28
C THR A 38 -3.35 -1.21 -15.03
N LYS A 39 -3.44 0.04 -14.59
CA LYS A 39 -2.72 0.56 -13.43
C LYS A 39 -3.66 1.30 -12.49
N ALA A 40 -3.42 1.21 -11.19
CA ALA A 40 -4.14 1.96 -10.16
C ALA A 40 -3.18 2.86 -9.37
N GLY A 41 -3.66 4.03 -8.98
CA GLY A 41 -2.89 5.00 -8.20
C GLY A 41 -3.78 6.05 -7.56
N THR A 42 -3.20 6.95 -6.78
CA THR A 42 -3.95 8.00 -6.08
C THR A 42 -3.86 9.34 -6.80
N ILE A 43 -4.73 10.26 -6.44
CA ILE A 43 -4.74 11.63 -7.00
C ILE A 43 -3.45 12.43 -6.71
N THR A 44 -2.67 12.03 -5.71
CA THR A 44 -1.40 12.67 -5.37
C THR A 44 -0.19 11.92 -5.93
N ALA A 45 -0.41 10.77 -6.58
CA ALA A 45 0.66 9.95 -7.14
C ALA A 45 1.20 10.53 -8.45
N GLY A 46 2.51 10.49 -8.64
CA GLY A 46 3.12 10.61 -9.96
C GLY A 46 2.80 9.38 -10.82
N GLU A 47 3.03 9.46 -12.12
CA GLU A 47 2.74 8.36 -13.04
C GLU A 47 3.50 7.08 -12.67
N ASP A 48 4.74 7.22 -12.19
CA ASP A 48 5.60 6.14 -11.70
C ASP A 48 5.04 5.37 -10.51
N ARG A 49 4.06 5.95 -9.83
CA ARG A 49 3.36 5.37 -8.67
C ARG A 49 2.01 4.75 -9.01
N PHE A 50 1.59 4.81 -10.26
CA PHE A 50 0.47 4.03 -10.74
C PHE A 50 0.95 2.62 -11.05
N MET A 51 0.47 1.65 -10.28
CA MET A 51 0.99 0.29 -10.30
C MET A 51 -0.03 -0.69 -10.85
N GLN A 52 0.47 -1.71 -11.53
CA GLN A 52 -0.32 -2.84 -11.99
C GLN A 52 -0.76 -3.71 -10.81
N TRP A 53 -1.94 -4.31 -10.93
CA TRP A 53 -2.39 -5.38 -10.04
C TRP A 53 -2.21 -6.70 -10.77
N LYS A 54 -1.30 -7.56 -10.30
CA LYS A 54 -0.81 -8.69 -11.09
C LYS A 54 -1.35 -10.05 -10.67
N THR A 55 -2.26 -10.12 -9.71
CA THR A 55 -2.83 -11.40 -9.26
C THR A 55 -4.22 -11.18 -8.69
N VAL A 56 -5.10 -12.16 -8.88
CA VAL A 56 -6.47 -12.13 -8.36
C VAL A 56 -6.52 -12.47 -6.87
N ASP A 57 -5.73 -13.45 -6.43
CA ASP A 57 -5.79 -14.05 -5.09
C ASP A 57 -4.48 -13.98 -4.30
N GLY A 58 -3.41 -13.45 -4.89
CA GLY A 58 -2.08 -13.38 -4.30
C GLY A 58 -1.23 -14.62 -4.57
N SER A 59 -1.62 -15.48 -5.51
CA SER A 59 -0.78 -16.58 -5.98
C SER A 59 0.37 -16.05 -6.82
N TYR A 60 1.51 -16.74 -6.77
CA TYR A 60 2.70 -16.35 -7.53
C TYR A 60 2.55 -16.64 -9.02
N GLU A 61 1.75 -17.62 -9.37
CA GLU A 61 1.59 -18.11 -10.75
C GLU A 61 0.85 -17.12 -11.65
N ASP A 62 -0.03 -16.29 -11.08
CA ASP A 62 -0.87 -15.33 -11.82
C ASP A 62 -0.20 -13.97 -12.09
N THR A 63 1.08 -13.81 -11.74
CA THR A 63 1.75 -12.50 -11.84
C THR A 63 2.12 -12.07 -13.26
N HIS A 64 1.88 -12.90 -14.25
CA HIS A 64 2.23 -12.63 -15.65
C HIS A 64 1.19 -11.77 -16.38
N SER A 65 -0.05 -11.75 -15.93
CA SER A 65 -1.13 -10.98 -16.54
C SER A 65 -1.48 -9.79 -15.66
N ALA A 66 -1.39 -8.60 -16.21
CA ALA A 66 -1.73 -7.35 -15.51
C ALA A 66 -2.78 -6.54 -16.29
N ASN A 67 -3.71 -7.26 -16.92
CA ASN A 67 -4.79 -6.70 -17.70
C ASN A 67 -5.94 -6.17 -16.81
N PHE A 68 -6.95 -5.63 -17.48
CA PHE A 68 -8.15 -5.08 -16.84
C PHE A 68 -8.87 -6.12 -15.95
N ASP A 69 -9.05 -7.34 -16.44
CA ASP A 69 -9.80 -8.38 -15.74
C ASP A 69 -9.11 -8.79 -14.42
N VAL A 70 -7.79 -8.93 -14.44
CA VAL A 70 -7.00 -9.25 -13.23
C VAL A 70 -7.08 -8.13 -12.21
N LEU A 71 -7.00 -6.87 -12.63
CA LEU A 71 -7.15 -5.75 -11.71
C LEU A 71 -8.57 -5.72 -11.12
N PHE A 72 -9.60 -5.87 -11.95
CA PHE A 72 -10.99 -5.83 -11.49
C PHE A 72 -11.29 -6.99 -10.54
N ALA A 73 -10.99 -8.22 -10.90
CA ALA A 73 -11.18 -9.39 -10.04
C ALA A 73 -10.33 -9.33 -8.77
N GLY A 74 -9.13 -8.74 -8.86
CA GLY A 74 -8.20 -8.62 -7.74
C GLY A 74 -8.55 -7.49 -6.78
N MET A 75 -8.80 -6.27 -7.27
CA MET A 75 -9.02 -5.10 -6.42
C MET A 75 -10.49 -4.86 -6.07
N PHE A 76 -11.42 -5.13 -7.00
CA PHE A 76 -12.83 -4.75 -6.86
C PHE A 76 -13.73 -5.89 -6.39
N GLU A 77 -13.17 -7.06 -6.02
CA GLU A 77 -13.92 -8.01 -5.21
C GLU A 77 -14.33 -7.31 -3.91
N LYS A 78 -15.59 -7.41 -3.53
CA LYS A 78 -16.22 -6.55 -2.50
C LYS A 78 -15.46 -6.53 -1.17
N THR A 79 -15.06 -7.70 -0.68
CA THR A 79 -14.36 -7.81 0.60
C THR A 79 -12.97 -7.19 0.53
N ARG A 80 -12.21 -7.47 -0.53
CA ARG A 80 -10.89 -6.88 -0.76
C ARG A 80 -10.95 -5.38 -1.00
N PHE A 81 -11.93 -4.92 -1.76
CA PHE A 81 -12.11 -3.49 -2.00
C PHE A 81 -12.33 -2.72 -0.70
N VAL A 82 -13.21 -3.20 0.17
CA VAL A 82 -13.44 -2.59 1.49
C VAL A 82 -12.17 -2.66 2.35
N GLU A 83 -11.47 -3.77 2.33
CA GLU A 83 -10.20 -3.94 3.05
C GLU A 83 -9.12 -2.98 2.54
N LEU A 84 -8.97 -2.82 1.22
CA LEU A 84 -8.07 -1.83 0.61
C LEU A 84 -8.38 -0.43 1.10
N LEU A 85 -9.64 -0.02 1.07
CA LEU A 85 -10.06 1.31 1.52
C LEU A 85 -9.76 1.56 3.00
N ARG A 86 -9.97 0.57 3.86
CA ARG A 86 -9.83 0.70 5.31
C ARG A 86 -8.40 0.58 5.81
N ASN A 87 -7.61 -0.31 5.20
CA ASN A 87 -6.36 -0.79 5.78
C ASN A 87 -5.13 -0.54 4.90
N PHE A 88 -5.31 -0.20 3.61
CA PHE A 88 -4.22 -0.12 2.64
C PHE A 88 -4.15 1.20 1.86
N ILE A 89 -4.91 2.19 2.29
CA ILE A 89 -4.74 3.59 1.90
C ILE A 89 -4.28 4.36 3.12
N CYS A 90 -3.11 4.99 3.03
CA CYS A 90 -2.64 5.87 4.09
C CYS A 90 -2.30 7.27 3.57
N TYR A 91 -2.31 8.24 4.46
CA TYR A 91 -1.84 9.59 4.19
C TYR A 91 -0.49 9.77 4.88
N SER A 92 0.55 9.95 4.07
CA SER A 92 1.87 10.33 4.55
C SER A 92 1.96 11.84 4.59
N LYS A 93 2.48 12.40 5.66
CA LYS A 93 2.66 13.84 5.84
C LYS A 93 4.13 14.14 6.04
N ASP A 94 4.75 14.78 5.06
CA ASP A 94 6.10 15.30 5.14
C ASP A 94 6.06 16.83 5.05
N GLY A 95 6.34 17.49 6.15
CA GLY A 95 6.20 18.94 6.26
C GLY A 95 4.78 19.41 5.96
N LYS A 96 4.63 20.25 4.91
CA LYS A 96 3.33 20.79 4.46
C LYS A 96 2.63 19.89 3.43
N GLN A 97 3.36 18.96 2.81
CA GLN A 97 2.78 18.07 1.81
C GLN A 97 2.08 16.88 2.46
N ARG A 98 0.89 16.58 1.97
CA ARG A 98 0.15 15.36 2.30
C ARG A 98 0.03 14.52 1.04
N VAL A 99 0.57 13.32 1.08
CA VAL A 99 0.54 12.36 -0.02
C VAL A 99 -0.38 11.20 0.36
N LYS A 100 -1.34 10.91 -0.50
CA LYS A 100 -2.20 9.75 -0.38
C LYS A 100 -1.51 8.56 -1.04
N ILE A 101 -1.37 7.47 -0.33
CA ILE A 101 -0.64 6.27 -0.76
C ILE A 101 -1.61 5.10 -0.80
N LEU A 102 -1.65 4.41 -1.93
CA LEU A 102 -2.31 3.11 -2.10
C LEU A 102 -1.26 2.02 -2.09
N SER A 103 -1.48 0.93 -1.37
CA SER A 103 -0.58 -0.21 -1.39
C SER A 103 -0.52 -0.86 -2.78
N ALA A 104 0.65 -1.38 -3.14
CA ALA A 104 0.78 -2.30 -4.27
C ALA A 104 0.19 -3.68 -3.94
N TYR A 105 -0.13 -4.47 -4.98
CA TYR A 105 -0.71 -5.81 -4.81
C TYR A 105 0.18 -6.73 -3.95
N HIS A 106 1.50 -6.69 -4.16
CA HIS A 106 2.44 -7.50 -3.40
C HIS A 106 2.51 -7.10 -1.92
N GLN A 107 2.37 -5.80 -1.62
CA GLN A 107 2.28 -5.31 -0.24
C GLN A 107 0.96 -5.78 0.42
N PHE A 108 -0.15 -5.65 -0.30
CA PHE A 108 -1.47 -6.08 0.18
C PHE A 108 -1.47 -7.54 0.60
N TYR A 109 -1.11 -8.45 -0.31
CA TYR A 109 -1.16 -9.88 -0.02
C TYR A 109 -0.10 -10.32 1.01
N ALA A 110 1.10 -9.76 0.95
CA ALA A 110 2.16 -10.11 1.89
C ALA A 110 1.85 -9.62 3.32
N VAL A 111 1.32 -8.42 3.49
CA VAL A 111 0.90 -7.91 4.80
C VAL A 111 -0.22 -8.76 5.39
N ARG A 112 -1.24 -9.11 4.60
CA ARG A 112 -2.31 -10.01 5.07
C ARG A 112 -1.76 -11.34 5.57
N LYS A 113 -0.88 -11.99 4.80
CA LYS A 113 -0.23 -13.25 5.22
C LYS A 113 0.59 -13.06 6.48
N ALA A 114 1.35 -11.97 6.59
CA ALA A 114 2.17 -11.66 7.76
C ALA A 114 1.33 -11.44 9.02
N VAL A 115 0.21 -10.71 8.93
CA VAL A 115 -0.70 -10.49 10.06
C VAL A 115 -1.27 -11.81 10.55
N LEU A 116 -1.82 -12.64 9.65
CA LEU A 116 -2.37 -13.96 10.01
C LEU A 116 -1.32 -14.86 10.67
N SER A 117 -0.10 -14.89 10.10
CA SER A 117 1.01 -15.67 10.65
C SER A 117 1.42 -15.19 12.05
N THR A 118 1.50 -13.88 12.25
CA THR A 118 1.90 -13.28 13.52
C THR A 118 0.84 -13.49 14.61
N VAL A 119 -0.44 -13.31 14.30
CA VAL A 119 -1.53 -13.57 15.26
C VAL A 119 -1.51 -15.03 15.69
N LYS A 120 -1.38 -15.97 14.73
CA LYS A 120 -1.25 -17.40 15.05
C LYS A 120 -0.01 -17.71 15.87
N ALA A 121 1.13 -17.11 15.54
CA ALA A 121 2.39 -17.32 16.26
C ALA A 121 2.31 -16.82 17.71
N ALA A 122 1.62 -15.72 17.96
CA ALA A 122 1.44 -15.19 19.30
C ALA A 122 0.67 -16.16 20.25
N GLU A 123 -0.13 -17.04 19.67
CA GLU A 123 -0.88 -18.09 20.41
C GLU A 123 -0.10 -19.41 20.50
N THR A 124 1.06 -19.53 19.84
CA THR A 124 1.82 -20.77 19.72
C THR A 124 3.28 -20.59 20.14
N ASP A 125 4.20 -20.59 19.19
CA ASP A 125 5.65 -20.62 19.43
C ASP A 125 6.33 -19.24 19.33
N GLY A 126 5.58 -18.18 19.06
CA GLY A 126 6.09 -16.81 18.90
C GLY A 126 6.83 -16.55 17.59
N ARG A 127 6.84 -17.48 16.63
CA ARG A 127 7.59 -17.37 15.38
C ARG A 127 6.70 -16.96 14.21
N GLY A 128 6.55 -15.66 13.97
CA GLY A 128 5.69 -15.09 12.94
C GLY A 128 6.14 -15.34 11.50
N GLY A 129 7.41 -15.63 11.26
CA GLY A 129 7.94 -15.92 9.92
C GLY A 129 8.88 -14.85 9.35
N VAL A 130 9.17 -14.96 8.06
CA VAL A 130 10.05 -14.05 7.32
C VAL A 130 9.27 -13.38 6.20
N PHE A 131 9.39 -12.05 6.11
CA PHE A 131 8.84 -11.23 5.05
C PHE A 131 9.97 -10.78 4.12
N TRP A 132 9.99 -11.30 2.91
CA TRP A 132 11.01 -10.97 1.94
C TRP A 132 10.41 -10.31 0.68
N HIS A 133 10.95 -9.17 0.30
CA HIS A 133 10.68 -8.49 -0.97
C HIS A 133 11.97 -7.92 -1.53
N THR A 134 12.03 -7.70 -2.84
CA THR A 134 13.17 -7.07 -3.53
C THR A 134 13.45 -5.67 -2.96
N GLN A 135 14.68 -5.20 -3.17
CA GLN A 135 15.04 -3.82 -2.82
C GLN A 135 14.17 -2.82 -3.62
N GLY A 136 13.76 -1.74 -3.00
CA GLY A 136 12.91 -0.73 -3.66
C GLY A 136 11.41 -1.06 -3.70
N SER A 137 10.96 -2.25 -3.27
CA SER A 137 9.54 -2.66 -3.28
C SER A 137 8.65 -1.99 -2.23
N GLY A 138 9.16 -1.05 -1.45
CA GLY A 138 8.39 -0.35 -0.42
C GLY A 138 8.22 -1.13 0.88
N LYS A 139 9.20 -1.94 1.30
CA LYS A 139 9.16 -2.72 2.56
C LYS A 139 8.82 -1.87 3.79
N SER A 140 9.41 -0.68 3.92
CA SER A 140 9.13 0.22 5.05
C SER A 140 7.65 0.62 5.12
N LEU A 141 7.01 0.85 3.98
CA LEU A 141 5.57 1.12 3.90
C LEU A 141 4.74 -0.14 4.22
N SER A 142 5.19 -1.32 3.77
CA SER A 142 4.56 -2.59 4.17
C SER A 142 4.59 -2.79 5.68
N MET A 143 5.68 -2.40 6.36
CA MET A 143 5.77 -2.44 7.82
C MET A 143 4.78 -1.49 8.50
N VAL A 144 4.52 -0.32 7.93
CA VAL A 144 3.49 0.61 8.42
C VAL A 144 2.10 -0.02 8.31
N PHE A 145 1.75 -0.60 7.16
CA PHE A 145 0.48 -1.32 7.00
C PHE A 145 0.37 -2.52 7.94
N PHE A 146 1.44 -3.27 8.10
CA PHE A 146 1.50 -4.42 9.00
C PHE A 146 1.28 -4.00 10.46
N ALA A 147 2.02 -3.00 10.95
CA ALA A 147 1.86 -2.48 12.30
C ALA A 147 0.43 -2.01 12.58
N LYS A 148 -0.18 -1.28 11.62
CA LYS A 148 -1.56 -0.84 11.73
C LYS A 148 -2.55 -1.98 11.87
N GLN A 149 -2.39 -3.04 11.08
CA GLN A 149 -3.29 -4.18 11.12
C GLN A 149 -3.07 -5.06 12.34
N LEU A 150 -1.83 -5.19 12.84
CA LEU A 150 -1.57 -5.85 14.13
C LEU A 150 -2.26 -5.13 15.30
N GLN A 151 -2.24 -3.78 15.32
CA GLN A 151 -2.98 -3.01 16.33
C GLN A 151 -4.49 -3.26 16.31
N GLN A 152 -5.04 -3.65 15.15
CA GLN A 152 -6.46 -3.98 15.01
C GLN A 152 -6.77 -5.44 15.35
N ALA A 153 -5.83 -6.35 15.06
CA ALA A 153 -6.00 -7.79 15.20
C ALA A 153 -5.66 -8.29 16.63
N MET A 154 -4.86 -7.53 17.38
CA MET A 154 -4.38 -7.93 18.70
C MET A 154 -4.78 -6.86 19.74
N SER A 155 -5.01 -7.28 20.98
CA SER A 155 -5.34 -6.37 22.08
C SER A 155 -4.11 -5.60 22.55
N SER A 156 -3.96 -4.35 22.08
CA SER A 156 -2.89 -3.42 22.50
C SER A 156 -1.47 -3.98 22.40
N PRO A 157 -1.03 -4.47 21.22
CA PRO A 157 0.30 -5.03 21.09
C PRO A 157 1.37 -3.94 21.23
N THR A 158 2.45 -4.26 21.92
CA THR A 158 3.68 -3.46 21.88
C THR A 158 4.50 -3.92 20.67
N ILE A 159 4.75 -3.00 19.73
CA ILE A 159 5.50 -3.30 18.51
C ILE A 159 6.89 -2.65 18.63
N VAL A 160 7.93 -3.49 18.63
CA VAL A 160 9.32 -3.05 18.61
C VAL A 160 9.91 -3.36 17.25
N VAL A 161 10.53 -2.35 16.61
CA VAL A 161 11.19 -2.49 15.32
C VAL A 161 12.68 -2.34 15.54
N LEU A 162 13.44 -3.36 15.14
CA LEU A 162 14.89 -3.37 15.23
C LEU A 162 15.52 -3.32 13.84
N THR A 163 16.55 -2.53 13.68
CA THR A 163 17.37 -2.44 12.47
C THR A 163 18.83 -2.70 12.83
N ASP A 164 19.57 -3.28 11.89
CA ASP A 164 21.00 -3.57 12.06
C ASP A 164 21.91 -2.38 11.68
N ARG A 165 21.34 -1.29 11.14
CA ARG A 165 22.07 -0.14 10.63
C ARG A 165 21.41 1.18 11.04
N ASN A 166 22.23 2.11 11.54
CA ASN A 166 21.76 3.42 12.03
C ASN A 166 21.09 4.28 10.91
N ASP A 167 21.58 4.22 9.67
CA ASP A 167 21.00 4.94 8.55
C ASP A 167 19.60 4.41 8.19
N LEU A 168 19.39 3.09 8.30
CA LEU A 168 18.09 2.47 8.11
C LEU A 168 17.12 2.79 9.25
N ASP A 169 17.61 2.88 10.48
CA ASP A 169 16.80 3.25 11.64
C ASP A 169 16.16 4.63 11.46
N GLY A 170 16.95 5.64 11.14
CA GLY A 170 16.43 7.00 10.89
C GLY A 170 15.50 7.09 9.69
N GLN A 171 15.72 6.28 8.64
CA GLN A 171 14.82 6.22 7.49
C GLN A 171 13.48 5.57 7.85
N LEU A 172 13.53 4.47 8.58
CA LEU A 172 12.34 3.74 9.00
C LEU A 172 11.52 4.55 10.00
N TYR A 173 12.17 5.15 11.00
CA TYR A 173 11.51 6.06 11.93
C TYR A 173 10.76 7.19 11.20
N ARG A 174 11.40 7.86 10.25
CA ARG A 174 10.75 8.91 9.44
C ARG A 174 9.54 8.39 8.68
N GLN A 175 9.62 7.19 8.09
CA GLN A 175 8.48 6.58 7.38
C GLN A 175 7.29 6.37 8.32
N PHE A 176 7.52 5.87 9.52
CA PHE A 176 6.47 5.70 10.53
C PHE A 176 5.94 7.04 11.02
N ALA A 177 6.80 8.00 11.30
CA ALA A 177 6.42 9.34 11.76
C ALA A 177 5.56 10.09 10.72
N CYS A 178 5.89 9.98 9.43
CA CYS A 178 5.09 10.55 8.35
C CYS A 178 3.69 9.91 8.25
N CYS A 179 3.52 8.67 8.70
CA CYS A 179 2.26 7.92 8.67
C CYS A 179 1.55 7.88 10.05
N ARG A 180 1.94 8.71 11.01
CA ARG A 180 1.41 8.69 12.39
C ARG A 180 -0.12 8.83 12.47
N ASP A 181 -0.73 9.63 11.58
CA ASP A 181 -2.18 9.81 11.55
C ASP A 181 -2.90 8.50 11.17
N PHE A 182 -2.31 7.72 10.26
CA PHE A 182 -2.80 6.39 9.89
C PHE A 182 -2.62 5.38 11.02
N LEU A 183 -1.46 5.38 11.67
CA LEU A 183 -1.16 4.52 12.81
C LEU A 183 -1.96 4.90 14.07
N ARG A 184 -2.42 6.15 14.16
CA ARG A 184 -3.03 6.75 15.36
C ARG A 184 -2.11 6.68 16.58
N GLN A 185 -0.81 6.68 16.35
CA GLN A 185 0.24 6.62 17.36
C GLN A 185 1.49 7.30 16.83
N THR A 186 2.18 8.03 17.68
CA THR A 186 3.49 8.58 17.38
C THR A 186 4.57 7.53 17.67
N PRO A 187 5.39 7.15 16.69
CA PRO A 187 6.52 6.26 16.95
C PRO A 187 7.52 6.93 17.89
N VAL A 188 8.16 6.13 18.72
CA VAL A 188 9.23 6.58 19.61
C VAL A 188 10.51 5.90 19.16
N GLN A 189 11.57 6.68 18.96
CA GLN A 189 12.90 6.15 18.71
C GLN A 189 13.57 5.91 20.06
N ALA A 190 14.11 4.72 20.28
CA ALA A 190 14.85 4.42 21.48
C ALA A 190 16.16 5.23 21.49
N GLU A 191 16.48 5.86 22.62
CA GLU A 191 17.76 6.50 22.84
C GLU A 191 18.82 5.41 23.07
N SER A 192 19.98 5.56 22.41
CA SER A 192 21.13 4.65 22.54
C SER A 192 21.91 4.92 23.80
#